data_03d5ef04213f473198d9b8bb7368438f
#
_entry.id   03d5ef04213f473198d9b8bb7368438f
#
_cell.length_a   1.000
_cell.length_b   1.000
_cell.length_c   1.000
_cell.angle_alpha   90.00
_cell.angle_beta   90.00
_cell.angle_gamma   90.00
#
_symmetry.space_group_name_H-M   'P 1'
#
loop_
_entity.id
_entity.type
_entity.pdbx_description
1 polymer ?
#
loop_
_entity_poly.entity_id
_entity_poly.type
_entity_poly.pdbx_seq_one_letter_code
_entity_poly.pdbx_strand_id
1 'polypeptide(L)'
;MSHQLHFGHWLATESTNAELYQSTVDAFPRTRFRQHATDPIKIVRLEWVPYLGVKTLFISSLAQNTDKGTQYRPMVLFKGVKYGQPGKGLVEIVASDEKQYAFERLSHDGNDVMVRCDCPDFRWRFNYYDWVDRSLYGNKRKKYDGSGGPPANPSEKPGMCKHLIKPTTARDHA
;
A
#
# COMPACT_ATOMS: atom_id res chain seq x y z
N MET A 1 -25.05 8.14 7.16
CA MET A 1 -24.90 6.69 6.94
C MET A 1 -23.61 6.24 7.58
N SER A 2 -23.68 5.48 8.66
CA SER A 2 -22.50 5.00 9.38
C SER A 2 -21.78 3.98 8.53
N HIS A 3 -20.55 4.29 8.12
CA HIS A 3 -19.64 3.29 7.58
C HIS A 3 -19.25 2.33 8.70
N GLN A 4 -20.02 1.28 8.88
CA GLN A 4 -19.57 0.11 9.63
C GLN A 4 -18.43 -0.52 8.80
N LEU A 5 -17.22 -0.08 9.07
CA LEU A 5 -16.04 -0.83 8.69
C LEU A 5 -16.14 -2.18 9.41
N HIS A 6 -16.33 -3.24 8.66
CA HIS A 6 -16.38 -4.59 9.22
C HIS A 6 -15.02 -4.92 9.82
N PHE A 7 -14.90 -4.75 11.13
CA PHE A 7 -13.68 -5.01 11.91
C PHE A 7 -13.09 -6.41 11.65
N GLY A 8 -13.93 -7.40 11.32
CA GLY A 8 -13.50 -8.75 11.01
C GLY A 8 -12.68 -8.87 9.70
N HIS A 9 -12.93 -8.00 8.72
CA HIS A 9 -12.16 -8.00 7.46
C HIS A 9 -10.74 -7.49 7.65
N TRP A 10 -10.53 -6.57 8.57
CA TRP A 10 -9.22 -6.00 8.88
C TRP A 10 -8.24 -6.99 9.51
N LEU A 11 -8.76 -7.97 10.26
CA LEU A 11 -7.94 -8.95 10.95
C LEU A 11 -7.48 -10.12 10.06
N ALA A 12 -8.04 -10.25 8.86
CA ALA A 12 -7.83 -11.38 7.97
C ALA A 12 -7.04 -11.01 6.70
N THR A 13 -6.10 -10.08 6.78
CA THR A 13 -5.16 -9.78 5.67
C THR A 13 -4.29 -11.00 5.42
N GLU A 14 -4.06 -11.33 4.16
CA GLU A 14 -3.34 -12.55 3.75
C GLU A 14 -1.96 -12.26 3.16
N SER A 15 -1.66 -11.01 2.80
CA SER A 15 -0.40 -10.68 2.12
C SER A 15 0.42 -9.63 2.86
N THR A 16 1.73 -9.86 2.86
CA THR A 16 2.75 -8.89 3.22
C THR A 16 3.06 -7.98 2.04
N ASN A 17 3.80 -6.91 2.30
CA ASN A 17 4.28 -6.00 1.25
C ASN A 17 5.18 -6.72 0.23
N ALA A 18 6.06 -7.63 0.70
CA ALA A 18 6.94 -8.43 -0.16
C ALA A 18 6.15 -9.38 -1.07
N GLU A 19 5.11 -10.02 -0.55
CA GLU A 19 4.25 -10.91 -1.33
C GLU A 19 3.46 -10.15 -2.40
N LEU A 20 2.90 -8.97 -2.10
CA LEU A 20 2.22 -8.14 -3.09
C LEU A 20 3.19 -7.63 -4.17
N TYR A 21 4.41 -7.26 -3.79
CA TYR A 21 5.44 -6.88 -4.75
C TYR A 21 5.80 -8.05 -5.68
N GLN A 22 6.07 -9.23 -5.11
CA GLN A 22 6.41 -10.42 -5.90
C GLN A 22 5.26 -10.84 -6.81
N SER A 23 4.03 -10.80 -6.32
CA SER A 23 2.84 -11.05 -7.12
C SER A 23 2.73 -10.09 -8.32
N THR A 24 3.06 -8.83 -8.12
CA THR A 24 3.10 -7.84 -9.20
C THR A 24 4.17 -8.17 -10.25
N VAL A 25 5.36 -8.54 -9.82
CA VAL A 25 6.47 -8.95 -10.72
C VAL A 25 6.08 -10.18 -11.52
N ASP A 26 5.48 -11.17 -10.88
CA ASP A 26 5.06 -12.42 -11.53
C ASP A 26 3.91 -12.20 -12.53
N ALA A 27 2.98 -11.31 -12.21
CA ALA A 27 1.86 -10.97 -13.09
C ALA A 27 2.30 -10.15 -14.31
N PHE A 28 3.35 -9.33 -14.17
CA PHE A 28 3.82 -8.38 -15.20
C PHE A 28 5.35 -8.44 -15.38
N PRO A 29 5.93 -9.57 -15.78
CA PRO A 29 7.39 -9.75 -15.78
C PRO A 29 8.13 -8.90 -16.83
N ARG A 30 7.45 -8.40 -17.84
CA ARG A 30 8.06 -7.63 -18.97
C ARG A 30 7.93 -6.11 -18.85
N THR A 31 7.40 -5.60 -17.76
CA THR A 31 7.03 -4.19 -17.68
C THR A 31 8.04 -3.35 -16.91
N ARG A 32 9.27 -3.27 -17.41
CA ARG A 32 10.30 -2.36 -16.88
C ARG A 32 9.86 -0.91 -16.76
N PHE A 33 8.89 -0.47 -17.56
CA PHE A 33 8.53 0.95 -17.68
C PHE A 33 7.16 1.33 -17.10
N ARG A 34 6.34 0.38 -16.72
CA ARG A 34 4.97 0.66 -16.25
C ARG A 34 4.74 0.27 -14.80
N GLN A 35 4.74 -1.02 -14.49
CA GLN A 35 4.32 -1.51 -13.17
C GLN A 35 5.42 -1.40 -12.11
N HIS A 36 6.69 -1.49 -12.49
CA HIS A 36 7.82 -1.49 -11.57
C HIS A 36 8.71 -0.24 -11.66
N ALA A 37 8.48 0.63 -12.64
CA ALA A 37 9.30 1.81 -12.87
C ALA A 37 9.06 2.86 -11.79
N THR A 38 9.83 2.81 -10.72
CA THR A 38 9.73 3.74 -9.59
C THR A 38 10.63 4.96 -9.73
N ASP A 39 11.62 4.96 -10.63
CA ASP A 39 12.56 6.07 -10.81
C ASP A 39 11.88 7.40 -11.15
N PRO A 40 10.86 7.46 -12.04
CA PRO A 40 10.16 8.69 -12.36
C PRO A 40 9.12 9.09 -11.33
N ILE A 41 9.19 8.57 -10.09
CA ILE A 41 8.25 8.87 -9.01
C ILE A 41 8.98 9.55 -7.87
N LYS A 42 8.46 10.70 -7.45
CA LYS A 42 8.92 11.44 -6.27
C LYS A 42 7.83 11.40 -5.19
N ILE A 43 8.22 11.08 -3.96
CA ILE A 43 7.34 11.24 -2.81
C ILE A 43 7.43 12.69 -2.34
N VAL A 44 6.33 13.41 -2.45
CA VAL A 44 6.25 14.85 -2.11
C VAL A 44 5.85 15.06 -0.65
N ARG A 45 4.96 14.20 -0.15
CA ARG A 45 4.46 14.27 1.22
C ARG A 45 4.24 12.88 1.78
N LEU A 46 4.48 12.72 3.08
CA LEU A 46 4.28 11.50 3.82
C LEU A 46 3.57 11.82 5.13
N GLU A 47 2.48 11.13 5.42
CA GLU A 47 1.69 11.28 6.64
C GLU A 47 1.57 9.94 7.35
N TRP A 48 1.65 9.99 8.67
CA TRP A 48 1.62 8.83 9.55
C TRP A 48 0.47 8.95 10.52
N VAL A 49 -0.38 7.92 10.60
CA VAL A 49 -1.48 7.86 11.55
C VAL A 49 -1.40 6.53 12.31
N PRO A 50 -0.87 6.55 13.55
CA PRO A 50 -0.77 5.36 14.39
C PRO A 50 -2.10 5.03 15.07
N TYR A 51 -2.43 3.75 15.10
CA TYR A 51 -3.58 3.20 15.82
C TYR A 51 -3.10 2.15 16.82
N LEU A 52 -2.72 2.60 18.03
CA LEU A 52 -2.09 1.75 19.05
C LEU A 52 -3.01 0.61 19.51
N GLY A 53 -4.29 0.90 19.72
CA GLY A 53 -5.27 -0.07 20.22
C GLY A 53 -5.47 -1.30 19.33
N VAL A 54 -5.26 -1.15 18.03
CA VAL A 54 -5.38 -2.23 17.02
C VAL A 54 -4.04 -2.61 16.41
N LYS A 55 -2.93 -2.09 16.93
CA LYS A 55 -1.56 -2.38 16.49
C LYS A 55 -1.36 -2.18 14.98
N THR A 56 -1.87 -1.09 14.45
CA THR A 56 -1.76 -0.74 13.03
C THR A 56 -1.13 0.63 12.85
N LEU A 57 -0.50 0.83 11.69
CA LEU A 57 0.04 2.12 11.27
C LEU A 57 -0.44 2.41 9.84
N PHE A 58 -1.21 3.46 9.69
CA PHE A 58 -1.64 3.96 8.40
C PHE A 58 -0.64 4.98 7.88
N ILE A 59 -0.23 4.80 6.64
CA ILE A 59 0.67 5.70 5.94
C ILE A 59 0.03 6.14 4.65
N SER A 60 -0.14 7.45 4.52
CA SER A 60 -0.58 8.10 3.29
C SER A 60 0.58 8.90 2.71
N SER A 61 0.78 8.83 1.42
CA SER A 61 1.78 9.63 0.73
C SER A 61 1.19 10.35 -0.47
N LEU A 62 1.87 11.39 -0.91
CA LEU A 62 1.62 12.07 -2.17
C LEU A 62 2.77 11.74 -3.12
N ALA A 63 2.48 10.95 -4.14
CA ALA A 63 3.44 10.51 -5.15
C ALA A 63 3.24 11.29 -6.43
N GLN A 64 4.30 11.88 -6.96
CA GLN A 64 4.28 12.68 -8.18
C GLN A 64 5.11 12.01 -9.27
N ASN A 65 4.52 11.86 -10.45
CA ASN A 65 5.26 11.48 -11.65
C ASN A 65 6.10 12.68 -12.14
N THR A 66 7.42 12.51 -12.21
CA THR A 66 8.34 13.61 -12.55
C THR A 66 8.24 14.06 -14.01
N ASP A 67 7.80 13.18 -14.90
CA ASP A 67 7.65 13.45 -16.33
C ASP A 67 6.41 14.29 -16.67
N LYS A 68 5.31 14.10 -15.92
CA LYS A 68 4.01 14.75 -16.19
C LYS A 68 3.48 15.61 -15.05
N GLY A 69 4.12 15.59 -13.89
CA GLY A 69 3.66 16.31 -12.70
C GLY A 69 2.37 15.78 -12.08
N THR A 70 1.79 14.70 -12.62
CA THR A 70 0.57 14.11 -12.09
C THR A 70 0.80 13.52 -10.71
N GLN A 71 -0.11 13.78 -9.78
CA GLN A 71 -0.03 13.34 -8.38
C GLN A 71 -1.09 12.30 -8.07
N TYR A 72 -0.69 11.32 -7.26
CA TYR A 72 -1.55 10.25 -6.76
C TYR A 72 -1.33 10.02 -5.27
N ARG A 73 -2.30 9.39 -4.60
CA ARG A 73 -2.26 9.10 -3.16
C ARG A 73 -2.16 7.60 -2.89
N PRO A 74 -0.97 7.03 -2.85
CA PRO A 74 -0.79 5.69 -2.31
C PRO A 74 -0.98 5.69 -0.80
N MET A 75 -1.67 4.66 -0.30
CA MET A 75 -1.98 4.44 1.10
C MET A 75 -1.62 3.01 1.47
N VAL A 76 -0.98 2.84 2.62
CA VAL A 76 -0.62 1.52 3.16
C VAL A 76 -0.99 1.48 4.63
N LEU A 77 -1.74 0.46 5.03
CA LEU A 77 -1.99 0.12 6.42
C LEU A 77 -1.13 -1.07 6.78
N PHE A 78 -0.19 -0.90 7.70
CA PHE A 78 0.59 -1.99 8.28
C PHE A 78 -0.11 -2.57 9.49
N LYS A 79 -0.16 -3.89 9.59
CA LYS A 79 -0.69 -4.64 10.73
C LYS A 79 0.43 -5.22 11.58
N GLY A 80 0.08 -5.59 12.82
CA GLY A 80 1.03 -6.18 13.75
C GLY A 80 2.16 -5.23 14.18
N VAL A 81 1.89 -3.94 14.20
CA VAL A 81 2.87 -2.91 14.60
C VAL A 81 3.10 -2.98 16.10
N LYS A 82 4.34 -3.13 16.51
CA LYS A 82 4.72 -3.19 17.91
C LYS A 82 5.18 -1.83 18.39
N TYR A 83 4.27 -1.09 18.99
CA TYR A 83 4.53 0.21 19.60
C TYR A 83 5.26 0.07 20.93
N GLY A 84 6.09 1.04 21.24
CA GLY A 84 6.84 1.13 22.49
C GLY A 84 7.16 2.56 22.87
N GLN A 85 7.91 2.73 23.95
CA GLN A 85 8.42 4.03 24.36
C GLN A 85 9.60 4.43 23.47
N PRO A 86 9.75 5.72 23.10
CA PRO A 86 10.91 6.21 22.39
C PRO A 86 12.21 5.74 23.03
N GLY A 87 13.15 5.30 22.22
CA GLY A 87 14.40 4.78 22.73
C GLY A 87 15.16 3.93 21.72
N LYS A 88 16.29 3.38 22.21
CA LYS A 88 17.26 2.67 21.40
C LYS A 88 16.63 1.45 20.70
N GLY A 89 16.79 1.39 19.39
CA GLY A 89 16.33 0.27 18.57
C GLY A 89 14.90 0.39 18.02
N LEU A 90 14.17 1.45 18.38
CA LEU A 90 12.86 1.74 17.80
C LEU A 90 12.94 2.82 16.72
N VAL A 91 12.02 2.74 15.77
CA VAL A 91 11.78 3.80 14.79
C VAL A 91 10.90 4.85 15.47
N GLU A 92 11.30 6.10 15.40
CA GLU A 92 10.55 7.21 15.95
C GLU A 92 9.97 8.07 14.83
N ILE A 93 8.73 8.45 14.96
CA ILE A 93 8.03 9.31 13.99
C ILE A 93 7.28 10.44 14.71
N VAL A 94 7.09 11.53 14.00
CA VAL A 94 6.08 12.54 14.34
C VAL A 94 4.85 12.27 13.47
N ALA A 95 3.73 11.94 14.10
CA ALA A 95 2.50 11.59 13.41
C ALA A 95 1.70 12.85 12.99
N SER A 96 0.61 12.64 12.28
CA SER A 96 -0.26 13.72 11.80
C SER A 96 -0.97 14.50 12.92
N ASP A 97 -1.00 13.95 14.13
CA ASP A 97 -1.48 14.62 15.35
C ASP A 97 -0.40 15.41 16.09
N GLU A 98 0.77 15.58 15.46
CA GLU A 98 1.95 16.27 15.99
C GLU A 98 2.62 15.60 17.22
N LYS A 99 2.19 14.38 17.58
CA LYS A 99 2.77 13.60 18.65
C LYS A 99 3.88 12.67 18.17
N GLN A 100 4.79 12.36 19.07
CA GLN A 100 5.84 11.37 18.83
C GLN A 100 5.33 9.96 19.15
N TYR A 101 5.67 9.03 18.27
CA TYR A 101 5.41 7.60 18.44
C TYR A 101 6.65 6.81 18.11
N ALA A 102 6.80 5.67 18.77
CA ALA A 102 7.91 4.74 18.52
C ALA A 102 7.36 3.32 18.31
N PHE A 103 7.99 2.58 17.41
CA PHE A 103 7.63 1.21 17.10
C PHE A 103 8.82 0.41 16.58
N GLU A 104 8.79 -0.91 16.69
CA GLU A 104 9.77 -1.77 16.05
C GLU A 104 9.78 -1.57 14.54
N ARG A 105 10.96 -1.72 13.93
CA ARG A 105 11.09 -1.58 12.47
C ARG A 105 10.06 -2.48 11.75
N LEU A 106 9.33 -1.90 10.82
CA LEU A 106 8.40 -2.64 9.98
C LEU A 106 9.17 -3.54 9.02
N SER A 107 8.71 -4.77 8.87
CA SER A 107 9.30 -5.77 7.98
C SER A 107 8.49 -5.90 6.72
N HIS A 108 9.16 -6.00 5.57
CA HIS A 108 8.51 -6.23 4.27
C HIS A 108 7.81 -7.59 4.19
N ASP A 109 8.35 -8.58 4.86
CA ASP A 109 7.91 -9.97 4.86
C ASP A 109 7.25 -10.42 6.16
N GLY A 110 7.27 -9.57 7.20
CA GLY A 110 6.75 -9.87 8.53
C GLY A 110 5.47 -9.12 8.91
N ASN A 111 5.14 -8.03 8.25
CA ASN A 111 3.92 -7.26 8.52
C ASN A 111 2.93 -7.39 7.36
N ASP A 112 1.75 -7.92 7.64
CA ASP A 112 0.64 -7.90 6.68
C ASP A 112 0.22 -6.46 6.39
N VAL A 113 -0.23 -6.22 5.17
CA VAL A 113 -0.61 -4.90 4.71
C VAL A 113 -1.97 -4.88 4.04
N MET A 114 -2.61 -3.72 4.09
CA MET A 114 -3.69 -3.36 3.18
C MET A 114 -3.26 -2.12 2.41
N VAL A 115 -3.48 -2.13 1.10
CA VAL A 115 -2.99 -1.08 0.21
C VAL A 115 -4.10 -0.47 -0.63
N ARG A 116 -3.89 0.78 -1.04
CA ARG A 116 -4.74 1.49 -1.99
C ARG A 116 -3.97 2.60 -2.69
N CYS A 117 -4.29 2.83 -3.93
CA CYS A 117 -3.87 4.01 -4.68
C CYS A 117 -5.02 4.51 -5.55
N ASP A 118 -5.12 5.81 -5.75
CA ASP A 118 -6.12 6.44 -6.61
C ASP A 118 -5.69 6.54 -8.09
N CYS A 119 -4.51 6.01 -8.44
CA CYS A 119 -4.06 6.01 -9.83
C CYS A 119 -4.87 5.04 -10.71
N PRO A 120 -4.97 5.31 -12.03
CA PRO A 120 -5.70 4.43 -12.94
C PRO A 120 -5.13 3.01 -12.99
N ASP A 121 -3.80 2.86 -12.86
CA ASP A 121 -3.14 1.56 -12.89
C ASP A 121 -3.61 0.65 -11.74
N PHE A 122 -3.59 1.17 -10.50
CA PHE A 122 -4.11 0.43 -9.34
C PHE A 122 -5.62 0.16 -9.50
N ARG A 123 -6.36 1.17 -9.91
CA ARG A 123 -7.81 1.11 -10.05
C ARG A 123 -8.27 -0.03 -10.96
N TRP A 124 -7.62 -0.25 -12.09
CA TRP A 124 -8.04 -1.19 -13.12
C TRP A 124 -7.36 -2.55 -13.03
N ARG A 125 -6.12 -2.61 -12.49
CA ARG A 125 -5.36 -3.86 -12.40
C ARG A 125 -5.51 -4.57 -11.07
N PHE A 126 -5.41 -3.85 -9.95
CA PHE A 126 -5.20 -4.48 -8.64
C PHE A 126 -6.36 -4.36 -7.68
N ASN A 127 -7.15 -3.30 -7.74
CA ASN A 127 -8.17 -3.01 -6.73
C ASN A 127 -9.08 -4.21 -6.41
N TYR A 128 -9.68 -4.84 -7.43
CA TYR A 128 -10.57 -5.97 -7.22
C TYR A 128 -9.83 -7.20 -6.69
N TYR A 129 -8.66 -7.50 -7.22
CA TYR A 129 -7.89 -8.68 -6.84
C TYR A 129 -7.21 -8.54 -5.48
N ASP A 130 -6.82 -7.34 -5.08
CA ASP A 130 -6.39 -7.04 -3.71
C ASP A 130 -7.54 -7.21 -2.72
N TRP A 131 -8.76 -6.90 -3.14
CA TRP A 131 -9.93 -7.19 -2.31
C TRP A 131 -10.17 -8.69 -2.13
N VAL A 132 -10.04 -9.48 -3.18
CA VAL A 132 -10.13 -10.95 -3.10
C VAL A 132 -9.04 -11.53 -2.18
N ASP A 133 -7.83 -10.98 -2.25
CA ASP A 133 -6.69 -11.32 -1.40
C ASP A 133 -6.81 -10.78 0.05
N ARG A 134 -7.81 -9.94 0.33
CA ARG A 134 -8.00 -9.24 1.60
C ARG A 134 -6.90 -8.23 1.93
N SER A 135 -6.16 -7.78 0.94
CA SER A 135 -5.11 -6.76 1.04
C SER A 135 -5.55 -5.38 0.52
N LEU A 136 -6.82 -5.18 0.20
CA LEU A 136 -7.34 -3.87 -0.20
C LEU A 136 -7.74 -3.03 1.01
N TYR A 137 -7.22 -1.80 1.09
CA TYR A 137 -7.73 -0.78 2.00
C TYR A 137 -8.95 -0.08 1.38
N GLY A 138 -10.07 -0.10 2.10
CA GLY A 138 -11.33 0.54 1.67
C GLY A 138 -12.17 -0.28 0.70
N ASN A 139 -13.03 0.38 -0.07
CA ASN A 139 -14.05 -0.27 -0.89
C ASN A 139 -13.51 -0.80 -2.20
N LYS A 140 -13.95 -2.02 -2.57
CA LYS A 140 -13.63 -2.61 -3.86
C LYS A 140 -14.38 -1.94 -5.02
N ARG A 141 -13.81 -2.04 -6.20
CA ARG A 141 -14.50 -1.83 -7.45
C ARG A 141 -15.23 -3.11 -7.91
N LYS A 142 -16.15 -2.93 -8.84
CA LYS A 142 -16.76 -4.06 -9.55
C LYS A 142 -15.67 -4.82 -10.33
N LYS A 143 -15.76 -6.14 -10.36
CA LYS A 143 -14.92 -6.96 -11.25
C LYS A 143 -15.13 -6.54 -12.71
N TYR A 144 -14.05 -6.54 -13.48
CA TYR A 144 -14.12 -6.27 -14.91
C TYR A 144 -15.01 -7.32 -15.61
N ASP A 145 -15.93 -6.87 -16.45
CA ASP A 145 -16.95 -7.71 -17.12
C ASP A 145 -16.59 -8.07 -18.58
N GLY A 146 -15.43 -7.65 -19.06
CA GLY A 146 -14.98 -7.92 -20.43
C GLY A 146 -15.52 -6.95 -21.50
N SER A 147 -16.34 -5.97 -21.13
CA SER A 147 -17.02 -5.09 -22.10
C SER A 147 -16.12 -4.06 -22.78
N GLY A 148 -14.96 -3.75 -22.23
CA GLY A 148 -14.04 -2.71 -22.71
C GLY A 148 -12.77 -3.23 -23.39
N GLY A 149 -12.70 -4.49 -23.78
CA GLY A 149 -11.50 -5.10 -24.37
C GLY A 149 -10.76 -6.05 -23.43
N PRO A 150 -9.47 -6.37 -23.68
CA PRO A 150 -8.73 -7.29 -22.84
C PRO A 150 -8.59 -6.77 -21.40
N PRO A 151 -8.63 -7.64 -20.38
CA PRO A 151 -8.47 -7.23 -18.99
C PRO A 151 -7.07 -6.65 -18.75
N ALA A 152 -6.99 -5.60 -17.93
CA ALA A 152 -5.72 -4.97 -17.56
C ALA A 152 -4.83 -5.89 -16.71
N ASN A 153 -5.43 -6.86 -16.01
CA ASN A 153 -4.73 -7.88 -15.21
C ASN A 153 -5.25 -9.27 -15.59
N PRO A 154 -4.77 -9.85 -16.69
CA PRO A 154 -5.24 -11.16 -17.14
C PRO A 154 -4.84 -12.32 -16.21
N SER A 155 -3.83 -12.13 -15.36
CA SER A 155 -3.40 -13.12 -14.36
C SER A 155 -4.31 -13.20 -13.15
N GLU A 156 -5.21 -12.22 -12.98
CA GLU A 156 -6.12 -12.12 -11.82
C GLU A 156 -5.41 -12.15 -10.46
N LYS A 157 -4.18 -11.64 -10.38
CA LYS A 157 -3.36 -11.64 -9.15
C LYS A 157 -3.44 -10.30 -8.41
N PRO A 158 -3.38 -10.32 -7.09
CA PRO A 158 -3.20 -9.09 -6.30
C PRO A 158 -1.85 -8.45 -6.58
N GLY A 159 -1.69 -7.18 -6.23
CA GLY A 159 -0.42 -6.50 -6.43
C GLY A 159 -0.43 -5.01 -6.10
N MET A 160 0.64 -4.34 -6.50
CA MET A 160 0.86 -2.93 -6.24
C MET A 160 1.23 -2.17 -7.51
N CYS A 161 0.68 -0.97 -7.66
CA CYS A 161 1.16 -0.03 -8.67
C CYS A 161 2.52 0.57 -8.25
N LYS A 162 3.21 1.15 -9.21
CA LYS A 162 4.51 1.80 -8.98
C LYS A 162 4.49 2.89 -7.88
N HIS A 163 3.37 3.57 -7.70
CA HIS A 163 3.21 4.58 -6.65
C HIS A 163 3.16 3.98 -5.23
N LEU A 164 2.65 2.75 -5.09
CA LEU A 164 2.70 1.99 -3.84
C LEU A 164 4.08 1.38 -3.59
N ILE A 165 4.73 0.89 -4.64
CA ILE A 165 6.06 0.29 -4.55
C ILE A 165 7.09 1.33 -4.08
N LYS A 166 7.06 2.56 -4.62
CA LYS A 166 8.04 3.60 -4.30
C LYS A 166 8.15 3.92 -2.80
N PRO A 167 7.06 4.24 -2.08
CA PRO A 167 7.17 4.55 -0.65
C PRO A 167 7.50 3.32 0.22
N THR A 168 7.16 2.12 -0.23
CA THR A 168 7.43 0.90 0.52
C THR A 168 8.87 0.42 0.40
N THR A 169 9.54 0.70 -0.72
CA THR A 169 10.95 0.38 -0.95
C THR A 169 11.93 1.46 -0.47
N ALA A 170 11.49 2.71 -0.37
CA ALA A 170 12.34 3.82 0.07
C ALA A 170 12.83 3.72 1.53
N ARG A 171 12.33 2.75 2.30
CA ARG A 171 12.68 2.55 3.72
C ARG A 171 13.92 1.72 3.95
N ASP A 172 14.42 1.04 2.95
CA ASP A 172 15.62 0.21 3.08
C ASP A 172 16.90 1.06 3.13
N HIS A 173 16.76 2.39 2.97
CA HIS A 173 17.86 3.36 2.95
C HIS A 173 17.78 4.42 4.06
N ALA A 174 16.86 4.27 5.01
CA ALA A 174 16.76 5.17 6.17
C ALA A 174 17.19 4.51 7.47
#